data_3077fd30a95158998fbb72b1f6b6e5f1
#
_entry.id   3077fd30a95158998fbb72b1f6b6e5f1
#
_cell.length_a   1.000
_cell.length_b   1.000
_cell.length_c   1.000
_cell.angle_alpha   90.00
_cell.angle_beta   90.00
_cell.angle_gamma   90.00
#
_symmetry.space_group_name_H-M   'P 1'
#
loop_
_entity.id
_entity.type
_entity.pdbx_description
1 polymer ?
#
loop_
_entity_poly.entity_id
_entity_poly.type
_entity_poly.pdbx_seq_one_letter_code
_entity_poly.pdbx_strand_id
1 'polypeptide(L)'
;YGFDKIPATLFAGSTQIGGFSPEQKFQRKLGELARGMGFYEVMTYSFGSRTAWDKIHLPADSPLRSAYVIQNPLGEDTSVMRTTSLPSMLDVLGTNFAKRNMDVKLYELATIYLPQQGEELASEPSVLTLGEYGQNTGFFELKGAVEAIFKALRIHGVRFEAVKDNPSYHPGRCARITCGERTIGVMGQVHPSVVPEFGLTGAVYTAELNVGAMLASTAPEPTYKPLPRFPAITRDIALVCDSSVTVAQLVDTMLSAGGEYLEACRLFDVYTGAGIPEGKRSVAFSLTMRAKTQTLTDEHADEVVRSILEKLEKVHGAVIR
;
A
#
# COMPACT_ATOMS: atom_id res chain seq x y z
N TYR A 1 25.15 3.90 -43.08
CA TYR A 1 24.13 3.69 -44.12
C TYR A 1 23.98 4.92 -45.00
N GLY A 2 23.92 6.10 -44.48
CA GLY A 2 23.82 7.40 -45.14
C GLY A 2 22.38 7.86 -45.37
N PHE A 3 22.11 9.16 -45.16
CA PHE A 3 20.78 9.77 -45.39
C PHE A 3 20.34 9.76 -46.85
N ASP A 4 21.29 9.78 -47.78
CA ASP A 4 21.07 9.68 -49.19
C ASP A 4 20.39 8.38 -49.67
N LYS A 5 20.47 7.34 -48.85
CA LYS A 5 19.85 6.02 -49.10
C LYS A 5 18.47 5.85 -48.49
N ILE A 6 18.02 6.83 -47.72
CA ILE A 6 16.67 6.82 -47.16
C ILE A 6 15.70 7.43 -48.18
N PRO A 7 14.72 6.67 -48.67
CA PRO A 7 13.79 7.18 -49.68
C PRO A 7 12.92 8.30 -49.09
N ALA A 8 12.74 9.37 -49.85
CA ALA A 8 11.81 10.43 -49.51
C ALA A 8 10.37 9.96 -49.79
N THR A 9 9.68 9.54 -48.74
CA THR A 9 8.29 9.09 -48.80
C THR A 9 7.38 10.05 -48.06
N LEU A 10 6.21 10.32 -48.64
CA LEU A 10 5.17 11.05 -47.92
C LEU A 10 4.61 10.19 -46.80
N PHE A 11 4.37 10.85 -45.69
CA PHE A 11 3.74 10.20 -44.53
C PHE A 11 2.31 9.77 -44.90
N ALA A 12 2.01 8.48 -44.81
CA ALA A 12 0.67 7.93 -45.06
C ALA A 12 0.16 7.28 -43.79
N GLY A 13 -0.99 7.72 -43.29
CA GLY A 13 -1.63 7.18 -42.09
C GLY A 13 -3.01 7.80 -41.85
N SER A 14 -3.83 7.14 -41.07
CA SER A 14 -5.09 7.72 -40.59
C SER A 14 -4.80 8.71 -39.47
N THR A 15 -5.45 9.87 -39.54
CA THR A 15 -5.42 10.82 -38.40
C THR A 15 -6.19 10.24 -37.22
N GLN A 16 -5.56 10.23 -36.07
CA GLN A 16 -6.20 9.82 -34.80
C GLN A 16 -6.10 10.98 -33.82
N ILE A 17 -7.11 11.06 -32.93
CA ILE A 17 -7.04 12.00 -31.82
C ILE A 17 -5.95 11.49 -30.87
N GLY A 18 -4.91 12.31 -30.70
CA GLY A 18 -3.83 12.00 -29.72
C GLY A 18 -4.36 11.96 -28.31
N GLY A 19 -3.63 11.28 -27.42
CA GLY A 19 -4.02 11.19 -26.03
C GLY A 19 -3.15 10.18 -25.28
N PHE A 20 -3.37 10.10 -23.97
CA PHE A 20 -2.72 9.11 -23.13
C PHE A 20 -3.56 7.84 -23.05
N SER A 21 -2.88 6.67 -23.03
CA SER A 21 -3.53 5.39 -22.72
C SER A 21 -4.11 5.39 -21.29
N PRO A 22 -5.02 4.47 -20.96
CA PRO A 22 -5.50 4.32 -19.59
C PRO A 22 -4.36 4.16 -18.56
N GLU A 23 -3.35 3.36 -18.90
CA GLU A 23 -2.18 3.11 -18.05
C GLU A 23 -1.36 4.39 -17.85
N GLN A 24 -1.12 5.15 -18.94
CA GLN A 24 -0.39 6.41 -18.85
C GLN A 24 -1.14 7.45 -18.02
N LYS A 25 -2.48 7.54 -18.18
CA LYS A 25 -3.32 8.41 -17.33
C LYS A 25 -3.23 8.01 -15.87
N PHE A 26 -3.27 6.70 -15.60
CA PHE A 26 -3.19 6.16 -14.25
C PHE A 26 -1.82 6.47 -13.59
N GLN A 27 -0.71 6.22 -14.29
CA GLN A 27 0.64 6.54 -13.82
C GLN A 27 0.82 8.04 -13.55
N ARG A 28 0.35 8.90 -14.45
CA ARG A 28 0.38 10.36 -14.21
C ARG A 28 -0.40 10.74 -12.96
N LYS A 29 -1.58 10.13 -12.76
CA LYS A 29 -2.40 10.37 -11.56
C LYS A 29 -1.70 9.90 -10.29
N LEU A 30 -1.00 8.76 -10.31
CA LEU A 30 -0.18 8.29 -9.19
C LEU A 30 0.89 9.31 -8.81
N GLY A 31 1.65 9.83 -9.79
CA GLY A 31 2.66 10.84 -9.54
C GLY A 31 2.06 12.15 -8.98
N GLU A 32 0.91 12.61 -9.50
CA GLU A 32 0.20 13.77 -8.94
C GLU A 32 -0.21 13.55 -7.49
N LEU A 33 -0.74 12.38 -7.15
CA LEU A 33 -1.16 12.04 -5.80
C LEU A 33 0.04 11.97 -4.85
N ALA A 34 1.13 11.32 -5.24
CA ALA A 34 2.34 11.24 -4.44
C ALA A 34 2.92 12.63 -4.14
N ARG A 35 3.05 13.48 -5.19
CA ARG A 35 3.51 14.88 -5.01
C ARG A 35 2.57 15.70 -4.13
N GLY A 36 1.27 15.52 -4.29
CA GLY A 36 0.25 16.18 -3.45
C GLY A 36 0.33 15.82 -1.98
N MET A 37 0.93 14.68 -1.64
CA MET A 37 1.19 14.23 -0.27
C MET A 37 2.61 14.55 0.22
N GLY A 38 3.38 15.33 -0.54
CA GLY A 38 4.71 15.79 -0.16
C GLY A 38 5.85 14.85 -0.50
N PHE A 39 5.63 13.84 -1.34
CA PHE A 39 6.72 13.01 -1.86
C PHE A 39 7.38 13.69 -3.06
N TYR A 40 8.70 13.64 -3.12
CA TYR A 40 9.49 14.09 -4.25
C TYR A 40 9.77 12.94 -5.20
N GLU A 41 9.66 13.20 -6.50
CA GLU A 41 9.94 12.22 -7.54
C GLU A 41 11.44 11.97 -7.67
N VAL A 42 11.80 10.70 -7.77
CA VAL A 42 13.15 10.27 -8.12
C VAL A 42 13.10 9.31 -9.29
N MET A 43 14.16 9.27 -10.05
CA MET A 43 14.40 8.30 -11.11
C MET A 43 15.74 7.64 -10.88
N THR A 44 15.73 6.34 -10.68
CA THR A 44 16.92 5.54 -10.45
C THR A 44 17.20 4.65 -11.66
N TYR A 45 18.42 4.10 -11.74
CA TYR A 45 18.76 3.18 -12.81
C TYR A 45 17.94 1.88 -12.73
N SER A 46 17.56 1.36 -13.89
CA SER A 46 16.87 0.06 -14.01
C SER A 46 17.80 -1.14 -13.82
N PHE A 47 19.07 -0.92 -13.63
CA PHE A 47 20.09 -1.93 -13.39
C PHE A 47 20.81 -1.67 -12.08
N GLY A 48 21.37 -2.74 -11.52
CA GLY A 48 22.04 -2.69 -10.23
C GLY A 48 23.05 -3.83 -10.07
N SER A 49 23.53 -3.99 -8.85
CA SER A 49 24.44 -5.06 -8.45
C SER A 49 23.69 -6.29 -7.96
N ARG A 50 24.30 -7.46 -8.19
CA ARG A 50 23.86 -8.72 -7.55
C ARG A 50 23.95 -8.67 -6.02
N THR A 51 24.87 -7.89 -5.47
CA THR A 51 25.01 -7.69 -4.03
C THR A 51 23.87 -6.89 -3.39
N ALA A 52 23.07 -6.19 -4.20
CA ALA A 52 21.91 -5.45 -3.71
C ALA A 52 20.88 -6.37 -3.01
N TRP A 53 20.74 -7.60 -3.48
CA TRP A 53 19.84 -8.59 -2.85
C TRP A 53 20.35 -9.05 -1.48
N ASP A 54 21.67 -9.14 -1.29
CA ASP A 54 22.28 -9.49 0.00
C ASP A 54 22.05 -8.36 1.01
N LYS A 55 22.21 -7.10 0.58
CA LYS A 55 21.95 -5.91 1.41
C LYS A 55 20.53 -5.85 1.95
N ILE A 56 19.54 -6.29 1.17
CA ILE A 56 18.14 -6.35 1.60
C ILE A 56 17.73 -7.71 2.18
N HIS A 57 18.70 -8.58 2.45
CA HIS A 57 18.55 -9.91 3.05
C HIS A 57 17.64 -10.86 2.28
N LEU A 58 17.52 -10.73 0.96
CA LEU A 58 16.75 -11.69 0.18
C LEU A 58 17.35 -13.10 0.33
N PRO A 59 16.51 -14.13 0.58
CA PRO A 59 16.95 -15.52 0.64
C PRO A 59 17.69 -15.95 -0.65
N ALA A 60 18.63 -16.86 -0.53
CA ALA A 60 19.42 -17.33 -1.68
C ALA A 60 18.54 -18.00 -2.77
N ASP A 61 17.43 -18.61 -2.36
CA ASP A 61 16.45 -19.29 -3.21
C ASP A 61 15.31 -18.36 -3.66
N SER A 62 15.35 -17.07 -3.32
CA SER A 62 14.31 -16.12 -3.72
C SER A 62 14.24 -16.01 -5.25
N PRO A 63 13.04 -16.10 -5.85
CA PRO A 63 12.85 -15.90 -7.29
C PRO A 63 13.28 -14.52 -7.76
N LEU A 64 13.31 -13.52 -6.87
CA LEU A 64 13.78 -12.16 -7.18
C LEU A 64 15.30 -12.10 -7.42
N ARG A 65 16.06 -13.14 -7.09
CA ARG A 65 17.49 -13.25 -7.44
C ARG A 65 17.72 -13.72 -8.87
N SER A 66 16.70 -14.25 -9.52
CA SER A 66 16.74 -14.54 -10.95
C SER A 66 16.56 -13.24 -11.72
N ALA A 67 17.61 -12.76 -12.37
CA ALA A 67 17.57 -11.49 -13.11
C ALA A 67 18.30 -11.61 -14.45
N TYR A 68 17.93 -10.76 -15.39
CA TYR A 68 18.68 -10.61 -16.64
C TYR A 68 20.03 -9.99 -16.38
N VAL A 69 21.07 -10.64 -16.90
CA VAL A 69 22.47 -10.17 -16.81
C VAL A 69 22.74 -9.27 -17.99
N ILE A 70 23.30 -8.09 -17.73
CA ILE A 70 23.71 -7.16 -18.78
C ILE A 70 25.02 -7.68 -19.41
N GLN A 71 25.01 -7.84 -20.72
CA GLN A 71 26.13 -8.42 -21.45
C GLN A 71 27.42 -7.58 -21.34
N ASN A 72 27.29 -6.25 -21.44
CA ASN A 72 28.38 -5.29 -21.37
C ASN A 72 28.08 -4.23 -20.31
N PRO A 73 28.13 -4.58 -18.99
CA PRO A 73 27.85 -3.63 -17.93
C PRO A 73 28.94 -2.57 -17.81
N LEU A 74 28.58 -1.40 -17.30
CA LEU A 74 29.55 -0.34 -17.01
C LEU A 74 30.46 -0.71 -15.82
N GLY A 75 29.97 -1.55 -14.92
CA GLY A 75 30.66 -2.04 -13.74
C GLY A 75 29.84 -3.14 -13.05
N GLU A 76 30.37 -3.76 -12.02
CA GLU A 76 29.69 -4.82 -11.27
C GLU A 76 28.42 -4.29 -10.57
N ASP A 77 28.42 -3.04 -10.18
CA ASP A 77 27.30 -2.32 -9.58
C ASP A 77 26.12 -2.08 -10.54
N THR A 78 26.30 -2.36 -11.83
CA THR A 78 25.30 -2.18 -12.89
C THR A 78 25.14 -3.42 -13.77
N SER A 79 25.39 -4.61 -13.20
CA SER A 79 25.55 -5.86 -13.96
C SER A 79 24.25 -6.64 -14.22
N VAL A 80 23.15 -6.30 -13.54
CA VAL A 80 21.86 -6.99 -13.67
C VAL A 80 20.68 -6.01 -13.74
N MET A 81 19.61 -6.43 -14.42
CA MET A 81 18.33 -5.70 -14.37
C MET A 81 17.67 -5.90 -13.01
N ARG A 82 17.11 -4.82 -12.43
CA ARG A 82 16.45 -4.89 -11.13
C ARG A 82 15.16 -5.71 -11.16
N THR A 83 14.99 -6.56 -10.18
CA THR A 83 13.77 -7.36 -9.96
C THR A 83 12.88 -6.80 -8.84
N THR A 84 13.37 -5.82 -8.09
CA THR A 84 12.69 -5.01 -7.07
C THR A 84 13.30 -3.61 -7.08
N SER A 85 12.52 -2.60 -6.74
CA SER A 85 12.99 -1.20 -6.65
C SER A 85 13.46 -0.82 -5.23
N LEU A 86 13.28 -1.71 -4.24
CA LEU A 86 13.64 -1.43 -2.85
C LEU A 86 15.10 -1.01 -2.66
N PRO A 87 16.12 -1.71 -3.21
CA PRO A 87 17.51 -1.30 -3.06
C PRO A 87 17.77 0.09 -3.63
N SER A 88 17.25 0.37 -4.83
CA SER A 88 17.43 1.68 -5.48
C SER A 88 16.83 2.82 -4.65
N MET A 89 15.65 2.62 -4.07
CA MET A 89 15.02 3.59 -3.18
C MET A 89 15.86 3.80 -1.92
N LEU A 90 16.37 2.73 -1.31
CA LEU A 90 17.22 2.81 -0.11
C LEU A 90 18.55 3.53 -0.40
N ASP A 91 19.18 3.32 -1.56
CA ASP A 91 20.39 4.01 -1.98
C ASP A 91 20.15 5.54 -2.11
N VAL A 92 19.03 5.97 -2.68
CA VAL A 92 18.71 7.40 -2.79
C VAL A 92 18.38 7.99 -1.43
N LEU A 93 17.64 7.29 -0.58
CA LEU A 93 17.40 7.71 0.81
C LEU A 93 18.73 7.86 1.58
N GLY A 94 19.64 6.89 1.46
CA GLY A 94 20.99 6.94 2.05
C GLY A 94 21.82 8.12 1.54
N THR A 95 21.75 8.40 0.24
CA THR A 95 22.41 9.57 -0.35
C THR A 95 21.89 10.88 0.23
N ASN A 96 20.58 10.99 0.42
CA ASN A 96 19.95 12.16 1.04
C ASN A 96 20.34 12.28 2.52
N PHE A 97 20.36 11.17 3.25
CA PHE A 97 20.76 11.14 4.65
C PHE A 97 22.22 11.57 4.82
N ALA A 98 23.13 11.11 3.97
CA ALA A 98 24.55 11.52 3.96
C ALA A 98 24.71 13.02 3.69
N LYS A 99 23.77 13.65 2.96
CA LYS A 99 23.73 15.10 2.73
C LYS A 99 23.02 15.87 3.85
N ARG A 100 22.67 15.20 4.96
CA ARG A 100 21.98 15.77 6.13
C ARG A 100 20.58 16.30 5.87
N ASN A 101 19.89 15.75 4.89
CA ASN A 101 18.46 15.94 4.73
C ASN A 101 17.77 15.08 5.80
N MET A 102 17.17 15.69 6.82
CA MET A 102 16.70 14.98 8.02
C MET A 102 15.28 14.45 7.90
N ASP A 103 14.46 15.03 7.03
CA ASP A 103 13.09 14.61 6.74
C ASP A 103 12.93 14.44 5.23
N VAL A 104 12.72 13.21 4.77
CA VAL A 104 12.70 12.90 3.34
C VAL A 104 11.53 11.99 3.04
N LYS A 105 10.79 12.34 1.97
CA LYS A 105 9.72 11.52 1.37
C LYS A 105 9.94 11.47 -0.12
N LEU A 106 10.21 10.28 -0.65
CA LEU A 106 10.52 10.06 -2.06
C LEU A 106 9.54 9.07 -2.67
N TYR A 107 9.24 9.24 -3.96
CA TYR A 107 8.56 8.23 -4.74
C TYR A 107 9.23 8.01 -6.10
N GLU A 108 9.10 6.80 -6.61
CA GLU A 108 9.49 6.43 -7.96
C GLU A 108 8.39 5.60 -8.62
N LEU A 109 8.04 5.95 -9.85
CA LEU A 109 7.32 5.05 -10.75
C LEU A 109 8.36 4.26 -11.54
N ALA A 110 8.71 3.11 -11.00
CA ALA A 110 9.79 2.26 -11.47
C ALA A 110 9.28 1.14 -12.38
N THR A 111 10.13 0.66 -13.28
CA THR A 111 9.94 -0.63 -13.96
C THR A 111 10.88 -1.65 -13.33
N ILE A 112 10.40 -2.85 -13.06
CA ILE A 112 11.17 -4.02 -12.65
C ILE A 112 11.12 -5.07 -13.75
N TYR A 113 12.12 -5.96 -13.79
CA TYR A 113 12.33 -6.89 -14.90
C TYR A 113 12.33 -8.33 -14.37
N LEU A 114 11.22 -9.02 -14.59
CA LEU A 114 11.03 -10.38 -14.07
C LEU A 114 11.17 -11.40 -15.19
N PRO A 115 12.15 -12.31 -15.10
CA PRO A 115 12.29 -13.39 -16.07
C PRO A 115 11.03 -14.25 -16.15
N GLN A 116 10.65 -14.63 -17.36
CA GLN A 116 9.52 -15.49 -17.63
C GLN A 116 10.02 -16.83 -18.16
N GLN A 117 9.44 -17.92 -17.66
CA GLN A 117 9.84 -19.25 -18.11
C GLN A 117 9.41 -19.49 -19.56
N GLY A 118 10.38 -19.80 -20.42
CA GLY A 118 10.13 -20.07 -21.83
C GLY A 118 10.04 -18.84 -22.74
N GLU A 119 10.19 -17.63 -22.17
CA GLU A 119 10.21 -16.38 -22.93
C GLU A 119 11.61 -15.77 -22.96
N GLU A 120 11.98 -15.17 -24.09
CA GLU A 120 13.25 -14.47 -24.24
C GLU A 120 13.23 -13.09 -23.53
N LEU A 121 12.06 -12.44 -23.53
CA LEU A 121 11.88 -11.11 -22.93
C LEU A 121 11.33 -11.19 -21.52
N ALA A 122 11.71 -10.22 -20.69
CA ALA A 122 11.19 -10.07 -19.34
C ALA A 122 9.72 -9.64 -19.32
N SER A 123 9.00 -9.99 -18.27
CA SER A 123 7.85 -9.20 -17.83
C SER A 123 8.35 -7.89 -17.21
N GLU A 124 7.79 -6.78 -17.63
CA GLU A 124 8.22 -5.42 -17.24
C GLU A 124 7.12 -4.66 -16.46
N PRO A 125 6.68 -5.17 -15.29
CA PRO A 125 5.65 -4.49 -14.53
C PRO A 125 6.16 -3.17 -13.96
N SER A 126 5.30 -2.15 -14.01
CA SER A 126 5.52 -0.88 -13.32
C SER A 126 5.17 -1.04 -11.84
N VAL A 127 6.00 -0.48 -10.97
CA VAL A 127 5.80 -0.40 -9.52
C VAL A 127 5.87 1.04 -9.06
N LEU A 128 4.98 1.42 -8.13
CA LEU A 128 5.11 2.65 -7.36
C LEU A 128 5.86 2.31 -6.08
N THR A 129 7.02 2.92 -5.92
CA THR A 129 7.82 2.78 -4.69
C THR A 129 7.76 4.08 -3.92
N LEU A 130 7.36 4.00 -2.66
CA LEU A 130 7.42 5.09 -1.69
C LEU A 130 8.54 4.80 -0.70
N GLY A 131 9.28 5.82 -0.29
CA GLY A 131 10.31 5.72 0.74
C GLY A 131 10.36 6.97 1.59
N GLU A 132 10.45 6.81 2.91
CA GLU A 132 10.50 7.95 3.83
C GLU A 132 11.28 7.65 5.11
N TYR A 133 11.89 8.71 5.65
CA TYR A 133 12.42 8.76 7.02
C TYR A 133 12.33 10.19 7.56
N GLY A 134 12.33 10.34 8.87
CA GLY A 134 12.29 11.64 9.55
C GLY A 134 11.47 11.63 10.83
N GLN A 135 11.23 12.81 11.40
CA GLN A 135 10.54 12.94 12.69
C GLN A 135 9.04 12.60 12.61
N ASN A 136 8.41 12.93 11.48
CA ASN A 136 6.97 12.75 11.27
C ASN A 136 6.70 11.57 10.31
N THR A 137 7.50 10.51 10.42
CA THR A 137 7.36 9.31 9.61
C THR A 137 7.13 8.09 10.50
N GLY A 138 6.35 7.16 10.01
CA GLY A 138 6.00 5.96 10.73
C GLY A 138 5.21 4.98 9.88
N PHE A 139 4.94 3.80 10.43
CA PHE A 139 4.16 2.79 9.73
C PHE A 139 2.75 3.31 9.35
N PHE A 140 2.09 4.02 10.25
CA PHE A 140 0.72 4.50 10.03
C PHE A 140 0.68 5.75 9.16
N GLU A 141 1.72 6.59 9.17
CA GLU A 141 1.87 7.73 8.28
C GLU A 141 2.01 7.26 6.83
N LEU A 142 2.93 6.31 6.56
CA LEU A 142 3.07 5.70 5.24
C LEU A 142 1.79 4.96 4.83
N LYS A 143 1.17 4.21 5.75
CA LYS A 143 -0.11 3.54 5.49
C LYS A 143 -1.20 4.53 5.10
N GLY A 144 -1.28 5.67 5.80
CA GLY A 144 -2.24 6.74 5.49
C GLY A 144 -2.04 7.31 4.08
N ALA A 145 -0.79 7.50 3.64
CA ALA A 145 -0.48 7.92 2.28
C ALA A 145 -0.92 6.86 1.25
N VAL A 146 -0.64 5.60 1.49
CA VAL A 146 -1.07 4.48 0.62
C VAL A 146 -2.60 4.38 0.56
N GLU A 147 -3.29 4.48 1.70
CA GLU A 147 -4.76 4.49 1.76
C GLU A 147 -5.37 5.69 1.03
N ALA A 148 -4.74 6.88 1.12
CA ALA A 148 -5.19 8.06 0.40
C ALA A 148 -5.06 7.89 -1.12
N ILE A 149 -3.97 7.26 -1.61
CA ILE A 149 -3.80 6.89 -3.02
C ILE A 149 -4.92 5.95 -3.44
N PHE A 150 -5.18 4.87 -2.69
CA PHE A 150 -6.23 3.91 -3.03
C PHE A 150 -7.62 4.55 -3.07
N LYS A 151 -7.92 5.39 -2.09
CA LYS A 151 -9.18 6.14 -2.04
C LYS A 151 -9.35 7.05 -3.26
N ALA A 152 -8.31 7.82 -3.62
CA ALA A 152 -8.35 8.73 -4.77
C ALA A 152 -8.48 7.97 -6.10
N LEU A 153 -7.97 6.75 -6.18
CA LEU A 153 -8.05 5.86 -7.35
C LEU A 153 -9.26 4.91 -7.29
N ARG A 154 -10.13 5.05 -6.30
CA ARG A 154 -11.32 4.19 -6.14
C ARG A 154 -10.99 2.70 -6.03
N ILE A 155 -9.89 2.36 -5.40
CA ILE A 155 -9.54 0.98 -5.07
C ILE A 155 -10.16 0.67 -3.71
N HIS A 156 -11.17 -0.18 -3.69
CA HIS A 156 -11.95 -0.53 -2.50
C HIS A 156 -11.66 -1.96 -2.04
N GLY A 157 -11.98 -2.28 -0.80
CA GLY A 157 -11.79 -3.63 -0.26
C GLY A 157 -10.34 -4.04 -0.07
N VAL A 158 -9.46 -3.04 0.06
CA VAL A 158 -8.03 -3.28 0.33
C VAL A 158 -7.84 -3.81 1.75
N ARG A 159 -7.01 -4.83 1.89
CA ARG A 159 -6.60 -5.41 3.17
C ARG A 159 -5.11 -5.26 3.39
N PHE A 160 -4.74 -5.03 4.64
CA PHE A 160 -3.36 -5.00 5.12
C PHE A 160 -3.15 -6.20 6.04
N GLU A 161 -2.38 -7.16 5.58
CA GLU A 161 -2.12 -8.41 6.28
C GLU A 161 -0.71 -8.40 6.86
N ALA A 162 -0.58 -8.63 8.16
CA ALA A 162 0.73 -8.63 8.82
C ALA A 162 1.62 -9.74 8.24
N VAL A 163 2.86 -9.37 7.89
CA VAL A 163 3.89 -10.25 7.37
C VAL A 163 5.06 -10.27 8.35
N LYS A 164 5.48 -11.47 8.78
CA LYS A 164 6.56 -11.63 9.76
C LYS A 164 7.82 -12.25 9.19
N ASP A 165 7.74 -12.81 8.01
CA ASP A 165 8.76 -13.62 7.35
C ASP A 165 9.46 -12.92 6.18
N ASN A 166 9.17 -11.63 5.94
CA ASN A 166 9.90 -10.85 4.94
C ASN A 166 11.20 -10.29 5.56
N PRO A 167 12.38 -10.79 5.16
CA PRO A 167 13.63 -10.45 5.82
C PRO A 167 14.10 -9.00 5.58
N SER A 168 13.57 -8.34 4.55
CA SER A 168 13.87 -6.93 4.27
C SER A 168 13.14 -5.95 5.18
N TYR A 169 12.11 -6.43 5.91
CA TYR A 169 11.24 -5.61 6.74
C TYR A 169 11.20 -6.07 8.19
N HIS A 170 10.86 -5.14 9.07
CA HIS A 170 10.69 -5.43 10.50
C HIS A 170 9.47 -6.34 10.73
N PRO A 171 9.61 -7.50 11.40
CA PRO A 171 8.56 -8.52 11.50
C PRO A 171 7.29 -8.07 12.24
N GLY A 172 7.38 -7.02 13.05
CA GLY A 172 6.23 -6.41 13.75
C GLY A 172 5.62 -5.21 13.03
N ARG A 173 6.22 -4.77 11.90
CA ARG A 173 5.80 -3.55 11.18
C ARG A 173 5.93 -3.73 9.67
N CYS A 174 5.41 -4.84 9.16
CA CYS A 174 5.33 -5.16 7.74
C CYS A 174 3.95 -5.65 7.41
N ALA A 175 3.40 -5.21 6.29
CA ALA A 175 2.11 -5.65 5.80
C ALA A 175 2.15 -5.96 4.30
N ARG A 176 1.57 -7.09 3.92
CA ARG A 176 1.14 -7.36 2.54
C ARG A 176 -0.16 -6.61 2.29
N ILE A 177 -0.27 -6.06 1.10
CA ILE A 177 -1.45 -5.31 0.67
C ILE A 177 -2.17 -6.14 -0.39
N THR A 178 -3.45 -6.44 -0.16
CA THR A 178 -4.28 -7.23 -1.07
C THR A 178 -5.58 -6.50 -1.41
N CYS A 179 -6.15 -6.80 -2.58
CA CYS A 179 -7.48 -6.38 -2.99
C CYS A 179 -8.18 -7.59 -3.63
N GLY A 180 -9.13 -8.19 -2.90
CA GLY A 180 -9.64 -9.51 -3.23
C GLY A 180 -8.47 -10.53 -3.25
N GLU A 181 -8.36 -11.30 -4.33
CA GLU A 181 -7.28 -12.28 -4.51
C GLU A 181 -5.97 -11.69 -5.06
N ARG A 182 -5.96 -10.40 -5.45
CA ARG A 182 -4.78 -9.76 -6.02
C ARG A 182 -3.86 -9.21 -4.94
N THR A 183 -2.59 -9.56 -5.00
CA THR A 183 -1.55 -8.88 -4.23
C THR A 183 -1.24 -7.54 -4.92
N ILE A 184 -1.43 -6.45 -4.19
CA ILE A 184 -1.09 -5.09 -4.64
C ILE A 184 0.38 -4.79 -4.34
N GLY A 185 0.89 -5.22 -3.18
CA GLY A 185 2.26 -4.95 -2.82
C GLY A 185 2.59 -5.25 -1.36
N VAL A 186 3.67 -4.65 -0.91
CA VAL A 186 4.17 -4.75 0.47
C VAL A 186 4.56 -3.37 0.98
N MET A 187 4.35 -3.12 2.27
CA MET A 187 4.83 -1.92 2.95
C MET A 187 5.29 -2.23 4.36
N GLY A 188 6.18 -1.41 4.88
CA GLY A 188 6.61 -1.57 6.26
C GLY A 188 7.80 -0.72 6.65
N GLN A 189 8.23 -0.89 7.89
CA GLN A 189 9.53 -0.44 8.35
C GLN A 189 10.60 -1.37 7.78
N VAL A 190 11.60 -0.80 7.12
CA VAL A 190 12.78 -1.55 6.68
C VAL A 190 13.46 -2.19 7.89
N HIS A 191 13.95 -3.42 7.74
CA HIS A 191 14.56 -4.15 8.84
C HIS A 191 15.76 -3.37 9.41
N PRO A 192 15.90 -3.24 10.74
CA PRO A 192 16.98 -2.47 11.36
C PRO A 192 18.40 -2.90 10.95
N SER A 193 18.60 -4.16 10.55
CA SER A 193 19.89 -4.66 10.04
C SER A 193 20.11 -4.36 8.55
N VAL A 194 19.07 -4.05 7.78
CA VAL A 194 19.17 -3.61 6.38
C VAL A 194 19.52 -2.12 6.29
N VAL A 195 18.96 -1.31 7.18
CA VAL A 195 19.13 0.15 7.17
C VAL A 195 20.61 0.59 7.10
N PRO A 196 21.55 0.05 7.90
CA PRO A 196 22.97 0.43 7.85
C PRO A 196 23.67 0.06 6.54
N GLU A 197 23.22 -0.99 5.81
CA GLU A 197 23.79 -1.40 4.52
C GLU A 197 23.68 -0.31 3.44
N PHE A 198 22.78 0.67 3.66
CA PHE A 198 22.57 1.81 2.80
C PHE A 198 23.04 3.14 3.43
N GLY A 199 23.86 3.08 4.49
CA GLY A 199 24.37 4.27 5.18
C GLY A 199 23.30 5.07 5.93
N LEU A 200 22.17 4.48 6.21
CA LEU A 200 21.06 5.07 6.95
C LEU A 200 21.11 4.70 8.44
N THR A 201 20.44 5.48 9.27
CA THR A 201 20.22 5.18 10.69
C THR A 201 18.77 5.49 11.07
N GLY A 202 18.29 4.88 12.15
CA GLY A 202 16.93 5.09 12.60
C GLY A 202 15.89 4.30 11.82
N ALA A 203 14.65 4.74 11.88
CA ALA A 203 13.55 4.07 11.22
C ALA A 203 13.36 4.60 9.79
N VAL A 204 13.29 3.67 8.84
CA VAL A 204 13.01 3.93 7.42
C VAL A 204 11.78 3.15 7.03
N TYR A 205 10.88 3.74 6.30
CA TYR A 205 9.62 3.12 5.87
C TYR A 205 9.55 3.12 4.35
N THR A 206 9.11 2.00 3.76
CA THR A 206 8.97 1.87 2.32
C THR A 206 7.69 1.11 1.96
N ALA A 207 7.17 1.39 0.75
CA ALA A 207 6.10 0.62 0.13
C ALA A 207 6.45 0.37 -1.34
N GLU A 208 6.27 -0.87 -1.81
CA GLU A 208 6.34 -1.24 -3.23
C GLU A 208 4.96 -1.72 -3.67
N LEU A 209 4.35 -1.04 -4.64
CA LEU A 209 2.98 -1.28 -5.10
C LEU A 209 2.97 -1.56 -6.60
N ASN A 210 2.41 -2.69 -7.01
CA ASN A 210 2.24 -3.07 -8.41
C ASN A 210 1.18 -2.20 -9.09
N VAL A 211 1.59 -1.37 -10.04
CA VAL A 211 0.73 -0.40 -10.72
C VAL A 211 -0.34 -1.10 -11.57
N GLY A 212 0.00 -2.21 -12.23
CA GLY A 212 -0.97 -3.00 -13.01
C GLY A 212 -2.05 -3.63 -12.14
N ALA A 213 -1.66 -4.17 -10.96
CA ALA A 213 -2.61 -4.72 -10.00
C ALA A 213 -3.52 -3.62 -9.41
N MET A 214 -2.98 -2.42 -9.15
CA MET A 214 -3.75 -1.25 -8.72
C MET A 214 -4.78 -0.84 -9.79
N LEU A 215 -4.33 -0.70 -11.04
CA LEU A 215 -5.21 -0.34 -12.16
C LEU A 215 -6.34 -1.36 -12.34
N ALA A 216 -6.02 -2.65 -12.31
CA ALA A 216 -7.00 -3.73 -12.42
C ALA A 216 -7.97 -3.83 -11.23
N SER A 217 -7.68 -3.13 -10.12
CA SER A 217 -8.51 -3.08 -8.91
C SER A 217 -9.31 -1.78 -8.78
N THR A 218 -9.15 -0.86 -9.74
CA THR A 218 -9.88 0.42 -9.78
C THR A 218 -11.35 0.19 -10.08
N ALA A 219 -12.23 0.71 -9.25
CA ALA A 219 -13.67 0.69 -9.51
C ALA A 219 -14.06 1.63 -10.68
N PRO A 220 -15.16 1.34 -11.38
CA PRO A 220 -15.70 2.22 -12.41
C PRO A 220 -15.95 3.64 -11.91
N GLU A 221 -16.16 4.58 -12.84
CA GLU A 221 -16.55 5.93 -12.48
C GLU A 221 -17.79 5.92 -11.57
N PRO A 222 -17.82 6.78 -10.54
CA PRO A 222 -18.93 6.82 -9.61
C PRO A 222 -20.22 7.24 -10.32
N THR A 223 -21.26 6.47 -10.11
CA THR A 223 -22.61 6.84 -10.52
C THR A 223 -23.28 7.66 -9.43
N TYR A 224 -24.15 8.58 -9.83
CA TYR A 224 -24.94 9.36 -8.88
C TYR A 224 -25.74 8.44 -7.96
N LYS A 225 -25.64 8.66 -6.66
CA LYS A 225 -26.47 8.04 -5.62
C LYS A 225 -27.31 9.13 -4.97
N PRO A 226 -28.66 8.99 -4.92
CA PRO A 226 -29.51 9.94 -4.20
C PRO A 226 -29.10 10.08 -2.74
N LEU A 227 -29.21 11.29 -2.21
CA LEU A 227 -29.01 11.50 -0.77
C LEU A 227 -29.98 10.63 0.02
N PRO A 228 -29.58 10.10 1.18
CA PRO A 228 -30.45 9.34 2.04
C PRO A 228 -31.65 10.17 2.47
N ARG A 229 -32.86 9.56 2.40
CA ARG A 229 -34.09 10.22 2.79
C ARG A 229 -34.30 10.25 4.30
N PHE A 230 -33.72 9.30 5.01
CA PHE A 230 -33.90 9.14 6.45
C PHE A 230 -32.62 9.48 7.20
N PRO A 231 -32.70 10.06 8.42
CA PRO A 231 -31.52 10.39 9.21
C PRO A 231 -30.79 9.13 9.68
N ALA A 232 -29.50 9.26 9.94
CA ALA A 232 -28.71 8.22 10.59
C ALA A 232 -28.76 8.39 12.10
N ILE A 233 -28.61 7.26 12.81
CA ILE A 233 -28.33 7.22 14.25
C ILE A 233 -26.88 6.81 14.42
N THR A 234 -26.16 7.47 15.34
CA THR A 234 -24.81 7.10 15.71
C THR A 234 -24.78 6.53 17.12
N ARG A 235 -23.92 5.51 17.34
CA ARG A 235 -23.62 4.94 18.65
C ARG A 235 -22.13 4.72 18.76
N ASP A 236 -21.57 5.12 19.88
CA ASP A 236 -20.16 4.86 20.17
C ASP A 236 -20.05 3.66 21.11
N ILE A 237 -19.12 2.77 20.79
CA ILE A 237 -18.80 1.60 21.61
C ILE A 237 -17.30 1.55 21.89
N ALA A 238 -16.94 1.21 23.11
CA ALA A 238 -15.56 0.97 23.50
C ALA A 238 -15.41 -0.50 23.93
N LEU A 239 -14.49 -1.20 23.30
CA LEU A 239 -14.26 -2.63 23.47
C LEU A 239 -12.90 -2.89 24.09
N VAL A 240 -12.80 -3.85 25.01
CA VAL A 240 -11.54 -4.41 25.47
C VAL A 240 -11.35 -5.77 24.80
N CYS A 241 -10.27 -5.94 24.08
CA CYS A 241 -9.95 -7.17 23.36
C CYS A 241 -8.46 -7.52 23.53
N ASP A 242 -8.09 -8.75 23.16
CA ASP A 242 -6.70 -9.17 23.07
C ASP A 242 -5.94 -8.33 22.03
N SER A 243 -4.68 -8.00 22.33
CA SER A 243 -3.83 -7.18 21.44
C SER A 243 -3.53 -7.87 20.10
N SER A 244 -3.68 -9.18 20.00
CA SER A 244 -3.53 -9.95 18.76
C SER A 244 -4.70 -9.81 17.81
N VAL A 245 -5.90 -9.46 18.31
CA VAL A 245 -7.10 -9.23 17.47
C VAL A 245 -6.94 -7.92 16.71
N THR A 246 -6.92 -7.98 15.40
CA THR A 246 -6.74 -6.78 14.56
C THR A 246 -8.02 -5.93 14.49
N VAL A 247 -7.85 -4.62 14.26
CA VAL A 247 -9.00 -3.72 14.03
C VAL A 247 -9.82 -4.18 12.83
N ALA A 248 -9.18 -4.69 11.78
CA ALA A 248 -9.87 -5.21 10.60
C ALA A 248 -10.81 -6.38 10.94
N GLN A 249 -10.37 -7.33 11.79
CA GLN A 249 -11.21 -8.44 12.25
C GLN A 249 -12.43 -7.95 13.03
N LEU A 250 -12.24 -6.96 13.91
CA LEU A 250 -13.36 -6.36 14.64
C LEU A 250 -14.35 -5.67 13.70
N VAL A 251 -13.85 -4.87 12.75
CA VAL A 251 -14.69 -4.18 11.75
C VAL A 251 -15.45 -5.18 10.87
N ASP A 252 -14.80 -6.22 10.35
CA ASP A 252 -15.45 -7.26 9.55
C ASP A 252 -16.58 -7.94 10.33
N THR A 253 -16.34 -8.23 11.62
CA THR A 253 -17.35 -8.84 12.49
C THR A 253 -18.52 -7.89 12.75
N MET A 254 -18.24 -6.60 13.00
CA MET A 254 -19.27 -5.58 13.18
C MET A 254 -20.14 -5.41 11.93
N LEU A 255 -19.50 -5.25 10.75
CA LEU A 255 -20.24 -5.11 9.48
C LEU A 255 -21.10 -6.34 9.18
N SER A 256 -20.59 -7.53 9.45
CA SER A 256 -21.32 -8.79 9.29
C SER A 256 -22.49 -8.93 10.27
N ALA A 257 -22.37 -8.43 11.51
CA ALA A 257 -23.39 -8.52 12.54
C ALA A 257 -24.46 -7.41 12.44
N GLY A 258 -24.03 -6.21 12.04
CA GLY A 258 -24.92 -5.04 11.92
C GLY A 258 -25.85 -5.10 10.71
N GLY A 259 -25.59 -6.03 9.75
CA GLY A 259 -26.46 -6.28 8.61
C GLY A 259 -26.72 -5.02 7.76
N GLU A 260 -27.94 -4.90 7.26
CA GLU A 260 -28.32 -3.80 6.36
C GLU A 260 -28.47 -2.43 7.05
N TYR A 261 -28.56 -2.40 8.36
CA TYR A 261 -28.69 -1.16 9.12
C TYR A 261 -27.36 -0.48 9.43
N LEU A 262 -26.26 -1.23 9.50
CA LEU A 262 -24.93 -0.67 9.77
C LEU A 262 -24.33 -0.10 8.47
N GLU A 263 -24.38 1.22 8.33
CA GLU A 263 -23.86 1.94 7.16
C GLU A 263 -22.33 2.10 7.22
N ALA A 264 -21.81 2.38 8.42
CA ALA A 264 -20.37 2.57 8.62
C ALA A 264 -19.93 2.24 10.05
N CYS A 265 -18.69 1.83 10.17
CA CYS A 265 -17.97 1.60 11.42
C CYS A 265 -16.63 2.34 11.36
N ARG A 266 -16.41 3.30 12.24
CA ARG A 266 -15.22 4.15 12.25
C ARG A 266 -14.47 4.00 13.57
N LEU A 267 -13.23 3.55 13.50
CA LEU A 267 -12.30 3.62 14.63
C LEU A 267 -11.98 5.08 14.94
N PHE A 268 -12.02 5.48 16.22
CA PHE A 268 -11.62 6.81 16.64
C PHE A 268 -10.64 6.83 17.81
N ASP A 269 -10.50 5.71 18.57
CA ASP A 269 -9.52 5.65 19.66
C ASP A 269 -8.97 4.23 19.85
N VAL A 270 -7.69 4.15 20.21
CA VAL A 270 -7.00 2.92 20.65
C VAL A 270 -6.20 3.26 21.89
N TYR A 271 -6.54 2.66 23.02
CA TYR A 271 -5.90 2.92 24.28
C TYR A 271 -5.26 1.66 24.88
N THR A 272 -4.00 1.81 25.27
CA THR A 272 -3.23 0.81 26.01
C THR A 272 -2.61 1.49 27.23
N GLY A 273 -3.17 1.31 28.39
CA GLY A 273 -2.67 1.99 29.59
C GLY A 273 -3.39 1.57 30.87
N ALA A 274 -3.34 2.42 31.88
CA ALA A 274 -3.93 2.15 33.19
C ALA A 274 -5.41 1.77 33.05
N GLY A 275 -5.81 0.68 33.73
CA GLY A 275 -7.18 0.16 33.69
C GLY A 275 -7.46 -0.86 32.57
N ILE A 276 -6.48 -1.15 31.70
CA ILE A 276 -6.57 -2.23 30.71
C ILE A 276 -5.66 -3.38 31.14
N PRO A 277 -6.15 -4.63 31.17
CA PRO A 277 -5.33 -5.79 31.51
C PRO A 277 -4.12 -5.95 30.59
N GLU A 278 -3.03 -6.51 31.11
CA GLU A 278 -1.84 -6.80 30.31
C GLU A 278 -2.18 -7.73 29.14
N GLY A 279 -1.61 -7.48 27.98
CA GLY A 279 -1.91 -8.21 26.72
C GLY A 279 -3.21 -7.81 26.06
N LYS A 280 -3.99 -6.88 26.62
CA LYS A 280 -5.23 -6.36 26.03
C LYS A 280 -5.10 -4.88 25.63
N ARG A 281 -6.05 -4.43 24.84
CA ARG A 281 -6.22 -3.02 24.47
C ARG A 281 -7.69 -2.62 24.43
N SER A 282 -7.98 -1.36 24.66
CA SER A 282 -9.29 -0.77 24.42
C SER A 282 -9.33 -0.17 23.02
N VAL A 283 -10.40 -0.45 22.28
CA VAL A 283 -10.61 0.03 20.90
C VAL A 283 -11.99 0.64 20.84
N ALA A 284 -12.10 1.90 20.43
CA ALA A 284 -13.37 2.62 20.38
C ALA A 284 -13.82 2.89 18.94
N PHE A 285 -15.08 2.59 18.66
CA PHE A 285 -15.70 2.74 17.35
C PHE A 285 -16.95 3.58 17.42
N SER A 286 -17.15 4.41 16.41
CA SER A 286 -18.41 5.06 16.12
C SER A 286 -19.17 4.29 15.03
N LEU A 287 -20.34 3.82 15.35
CA LEU A 287 -21.24 3.06 14.47
C LEU A 287 -22.28 4.00 13.89
N THR A 288 -22.36 4.07 12.55
CA THR A 288 -23.40 4.83 11.87
C THR A 288 -24.43 3.86 11.32
N MET A 289 -25.67 4.01 11.75
CA MET A 289 -26.78 3.13 11.39
C MET A 289 -27.88 3.92 10.69
N ARG A 290 -28.49 3.31 9.66
CA ARG A 290 -29.58 3.91 8.89
C ARG A 290 -30.46 2.83 8.27
N ALA A 291 -31.78 3.07 8.28
CA ALA A 291 -32.72 2.28 7.49
C ALA A 291 -32.96 2.95 6.14
N LYS A 292 -33.17 2.15 5.09
CA LYS A 292 -33.41 2.64 3.72
C LYS A 292 -34.85 3.09 3.48
N THR A 293 -35.82 2.54 4.23
CA THR A 293 -37.25 2.67 3.97
C THR A 293 -37.99 3.46 5.03
N GLN A 294 -37.41 3.69 6.20
CA GLN A 294 -38.03 4.37 7.33
C GLN A 294 -36.99 5.02 8.22
N THR A 295 -37.43 5.88 9.14
CA THR A 295 -36.57 6.39 10.22
C THR A 295 -36.27 5.25 11.18
N LEU A 296 -34.99 5.01 11.47
CA LEU A 296 -34.57 4.03 12.48
C LEU A 296 -34.95 4.55 13.86
N THR A 297 -35.50 3.71 14.71
CA THR A 297 -35.78 4.06 16.11
C THR A 297 -34.58 3.72 17.00
N ASP A 298 -34.53 4.31 18.21
CA ASP A 298 -33.45 4.04 19.17
C ASP A 298 -33.46 2.57 19.61
N GLU A 299 -34.65 1.96 19.77
CA GLU A 299 -34.77 0.56 20.15
C GLU A 299 -34.15 -0.37 19.10
N HIS A 300 -34.43 -0.12 17.81
CA HIS A 300 -33.82 -0.91 16.72
C HIS A 300 -32.32 -0.69 16.65
N ALA A 301 -31.83 0.54 16.87
CA ALA A 301 -30.40 0.81 16.89
C ALA A 301 -29.72 0.04 18.04
N ASP A 302 -30.31 0.00 19.22
CA ASP A 302 -29.80 -0.71 20.37
C ASP A 302 -29.83 -2.24 20.19
N GLU A 303 -30.83 -2.79 19.48
CA GLU A 303 -30.86 -4.20 19.07
C GLU A 303 -29.70 -4.55 18.14
N VAL A 304 -29.42 -3.70 17.15
CA VAL A 304 -28.28 -3.89 16.24
C VAL A 304 -26.96 -3.85 16.99
N VAL A 305 -26.79 -2.89 17.91
CA VAL A 305 -25.59 -2.80 18.76
C VAL A 305 -25.43 -4.04 19.63
N ARG A 306 -26.51 -4.53 20.23
CA ARG A 306 -26.49 -5.77 21.04
C ARG A 306 -26.03 -6.96 20.21
N SER A 307 -26.60 -7.17 19.02
CA SER A 307 -26.18 -8.23 18.09
C SER A 307 -24.69 -8.14 17.73
N ILE A 308 -24.18 -6.91 17.50
CA ILE A 308 -22.77 -6.67 17.23
C ILE A 308 -21.91 -7.08 18.44
N LEU A 309 -22.27 -6.65 19.64
CA LEU A 309 -21.52 -6.94 20.86
C LEU A 309 -21.48 -8.44 21.17
N GLU A 310 -22.61 -9.14 21.10
CA GLU A 310 -22.69 -10.59 21.29
C GLU A 310 -21.79 -11.35 20.31
N LYS A 311 -21.75 -10.93 19.06
CA LYS A 311 -20.90 -11.57 18.04
C LYS A 311 -19.41 -11.27 18.26
N LEU A 312 -19.06 -10.05 18.66
CA LEU A 312 -17.70 -9.64 18.98
C LEU A 312 -17.16 -10.43 20.21
N GLU A 313 -17.98 -10.58 21.24
CA GLU A 313 -17.61 -11.38 22.42
C GLU A 313 -17.41 -12.84 22.03
N LYS A 314 -18.36 -13.43 21.29
CA LYS A 314 -18.31 -14.84 20.88
C LYS A 314 -17.11 -15.17 19.98
N VAL A 315 -16.76 -14.28 19.05
CA VAL A 315 -15.72 -14.57 18.02
C VAL A 315 -14.33 -14.14 18.49
N HIS A 316 -14.24 -13.01 19.19
CA HIS A 316 -12.96 -12.38 19.54
C HIS A 316 -12.72 -12.23 21.04
N GLY A 317 -13.68 -12.63 21.90
CA GLY A 317 -13.61 -12.35 23.33
C GLY A 317 -13.54 -10.84 23.63
N ALA A 318 -14.04 -10.01 22.72
CA ALA A 318 -14.06 -8.56 22.86
C ALA A 318 -15.30 -8.15 23.68
N VAL A 319 -15.07 -7.54 24.83
CA VAL A 319 -16.14 -7.11 25.75
C VAL A 319 -16.21 -5.60 25.84
N ILE A 320 -17.38 -5.10 26.18
CA ILE A 320 -17.56 -3.65 26.38
C ILE A 320 -16.72 -3.19 27.59
N ARG A 321 -16.14 -2.00 27.45
CA ARG A 321 -15.30 -1.40 28.49
C ARG A 321 -16.15 -0.83 29.63
#